data_2e76475c60a2cc7dcfeb1444bcca76f3
#
_entry.id   2e76475c60a2cc7dcfeb1444bcca76f3
#
_cell.length_a   1.000
_cell.length_b   1.000
_cell.length_c   1.000
_cell.angle_alpha   90.00
_cell.angle_beta   90.00
_cell.angle_gamma   90.00
#
_symmetry.space_group_name_H-M   'P 1'
#
loop_
_entity.id
_entity.type
_entity.pdbx_description
1 polymer ?
#
loop_
_entity_poly.entity_id
_entity_poly.type
_entity_poly.pdbx_seq_one_letter_code
_entity_poly.pdbx_strand_id
1 'polypeptide(L)'
;MAKRITRIVLTGGPAAGKTTLISRILKEFKQDDGWKVITIPETATDLISGFGIRPFGNCVSMLDFQYFVIDDQLHKERLALKAAQMVPEENVLVIYDRALLDDKAYITDEEFREVLASFGTTEAEILTHYDAVLHLVTCAKGAEFAYNFGNEARYEPVERAREMDDRTLRAWSCHPNLHVIDNSVDFEDKIHRGLNAVYE
;
A
#
# COMPACT_ATOMS: atom_id res chain seq x y z
N MET A 1 -12.46 -16.65 22.31
CA MET A 1 -13.04 -15.36 21.81
C MET A 1 -13.06 -15.40 20.29
N ALA A 2 -13.87 -14.57 19.62
CA ALA A 2 -13.84 -14.50 18.15
C ALA A 2 -12.51 -13.83 17.72
N LYS A 3 -11.84 -14.40 16.72
CA LYS A 3 -10.60 -13.86 16.15
C LYS A 3 -10.84 -12.46 15.58
N ARG A 4 -9.99 -11.50 15.92
CA ARG A 4 -10.00 -10.14 15.37
C ARG A 4 -8.96 -10.04 14.26
N ILE A 5 -9.38 -9.76 13.05
CA ILE A 5 -8.49 -9.52 11.91
C ILE A 5 -8.67 -8.05 11.51
N THR A 6 -7.60 -7.26 11.59
CA THR A 6 -7.58 -5.85 11.20
C THR A 6 -6.72 -5.70 9.95
N ARG A 7 -7.23 -5.02 8.93
CA ARG A 7 -6.62 -4.87 7.60
C ARG A 7 -6.27 -3.40 7.35
N ILE A 8 -4.99 -3.10 7.29
CA ILE A 8 -4.50 -1.72 7.14
C ILE A 8 -3.65 -1.60 5.88
N VAL A 9 -4.01 -0.64 5.04
CA VAL A 9 -3.23 -0.27 3.84
C VAL A 9 -2.24 0.82 4.19
N LEU A 10 -0.99 0.63 3.80
CA LEU A 10 0.03 1.67 3.75
C LEU A 10 0.23 2.10 2.30
N THR A 11 -0.16 3.31 1.99
CA THR A 11 -0.10 3.87 0.65
C THR A 11 0.69 5.19 0.63
N GLY A 12 0.86 5.79 -0.51
CA GLY A 12 1.58 7.05 -0.71
C GLY A 12 2.64 6.96 -1.80
N GLY A 13 3.20 8.09 -2.16
CA GLY A 13 4.18 8.21 -3.21
C GLY A 13 5.51 7.50 -2.94
N PRO A 14 6.45 7.53 -3.89
CA PRO A 14 7.80 7.01 -3.68
C PRO A 14 8.51 7.78 -2.55
N ALA A 15 9.40 7.09 -1.83
CA ALA A 15 10.15 7.63 -0.69
C ALA A 15 9.26 8.23 0.44
N ALA A 16 8.05 7.71 0.64
CA ALA A 16 7.13 8.17 1.67
C ALA A 16 7.44 7.63 3.09
N GLY A 17 8.25 6.57 3.20
CA GLY A 17 8.59 5.91 4.47
C GLY A 17 7.77 4.66 4.79
N LYS A 18 7.00 4.12 3.83
CA LYS A 18 6.17 2.91 4.02
C LYS A 18 6.96 1.74 4.58
N THR A 19 8.07 1.37 3.96
CA THR A 19 8.93 0.24 4.39
C THR A 19 9.46 0.44 5.83
N THR A 20 9.78 1.67 6.20
CA THR A 20 10.22 2.00 7.57
C THR A 20 9.09 1.81 8.56
N LEU A 21 7.88 2.27 8.21
CA LEU A 21 6.70 2.08 9.06
C LEU A 21 6.34 0.59 9.20
N ILE A 22 6.37 -0.21 8.13
CA ILE A 22 6.18 -1.66 8.19
C ILE A 22 7.17 -2.30 9.15
N SER A 23 8.46 -1.94 9.03
CA SER A 23 9.50 -2.46 9.92
C SER A 23 9.27 -2.09 11.39
N ARG A 24 8.70 -0.90 11.66
CA ARG A 24 8.34 -0.46 13.01
C ARG A 24 7.12 -1.23 13.53
N ILE A 25 6.09 -1.41 12.72
CA ILE A 25 4.89 -2.22 13.06
C ILE A 25 5.29 -3.66 13.44
N LEU A 26 6.15 -4.29 12.63
CA LEU A 26 6.64 -5.66 12.90
C LEU A 26 7.44 -5.79 14.20
N LYS A 27 8.06 -4.71 14.66
CA LYS A 27 8.78 -4.68 15.96
C LYS A 27 7.85 -4.44 17.14
N GLU A 28 6.78 -3.70 16.92
CA GLU A 28 5.83 -3.28 17.95
C GLU A 28 4.80 -4.38 18.25
N PHE A 29 4.18 -4.94 17.21
CA PHE A 29 3.17 -5.98 17.32
C PHE A 29 3.81 -7.36 17.32
N LYS A 30 4.15 -7.89 18.51
CA LYS A 30 4.85 -9.15 18.66
C LYS A 30 3.91 -10.30 18.99
N GLN A 31 4.33 -11.50 18.63
CA GLN A 31 3.62 -12.73 18.95
C GLN A 31 3.48 -12.94 20.46
N ASP A 32 4.49 -12.59 21.24
CA ASP A 32 4.48 -12.71 22.71
C ASP A 32 3.38 -11.85 23.36
N ASP A 33 2.92 -10.80 22.66
CA ASP A 33 1.82 -9.92 23.08
C ASP A 33 0.45 -10.39 22.51
N GLY A 34 0.39 -11.58 21.94
CA GLY A 34 -0.83 -12.17 21.36
C GLY A 34 -1.21 -11.64 19.98
N TRP A 35 -0.28 -10.99 19.30
CA TRP A 35 -0.48 -10.47 17.95
C TRP A 35 0.24 -11.31 16.89
N LYS A 36 -0.43 -11.50 15.75
CA LYS A 36 0.19 -11.94 14.50
C LYS A 36 0.13 -10.82 13.48
N VAL A 37 1.27 -10.42 12.95
CA VAL A 37 1.32 -9.54 11.78
C VAL A 37 1.55 -10.38 10.53
N ILE A 38 0.73 -10.15 9.50
CA ILE A 38 0.88 -10.69 8.16
C ILE A 38 1.08 -9.48 7.23
N THR A 39 2.14 -9.49 6.44
CA THR A 39 2.41 -8.43 5.48
C THR A 39 2.21 -8.92 4.04
N ILE A 40 1.54 -8.12 3.23
CA ILE A 40 1.43 -8.31 1.79
C ILE A 40 2.40 -7.31 1.15
N PRO A 41 3.46 -7.78 0.46
CA PRO A 41 4.45 -6.91 -0.16
C PRO A 41 3.86 -6.22 -1.40
N GLU A 42 4.51 -5.13 -1.85
CA GLU A 42 4.14 -4.37 -3.04
C GLU A 42 4.15 -5.27 -4.29
N THR A 43 2.97 -5.54 -4.83
CA THR A 43 2.77 -6.50 -5.92
C THR A 43 3.46 -6.07 -7.21
N ALA A 44 3.46 -4.78 -7.54
CA ALA A 44 4.18 -4.27 -8.71
C ALA A 44 5.68 -4.57 -8.65
N THR A 45 6.31 -4.45 -7.47
CA THR A 45 7.72 -4.81 -7.26
C THR A 45 7.97 -6.31 -7.49
N ASP A 46 7.08 -7.17 -7.03
CA ASP A 46 7.22 -8.62 -7.24
C ASP A 46 7.13 -8.98 -8.74
N LEU A 47 6.18 -8.40 -9.47
CA LEU A 47 6.05 -8.61 -10.91
C LEU A 47 7.27 -8.11 -11.69
N ILE A 48 7.78 -6.93 -11.36
CA ILE A 48 8.94 -6.33 -12.05
C ILE A 48 10.23 -7.08 -11.72
N SER A 49 10.49 -7.33 -10.45
CA SER A 49 11.77 -7.86 -9.97
C SER A 49 11.79 -9.38 -9.93
N GLY A 50 10.66 -10.02 -9.60
CA GLY A 50 10.55 -11.47 -9.48
C GLY A 50 10.25 -12.15 -10.82
N PHE A 51 9.24 -11.66 -11.55
CA PHE A 51 8.79 -12.26 -12.82
C PHE A 51 9.42 -11.61 -14.06
N GLY A 52 10.01 -10.40 -13.94
CA GLY A 52 10.52 -9.65 -15.09
C GLY A 52 9.44 -9.02 -15.96
N ILE A 53 8.20 -8.95 -15.49
CA ILE A 53 7.07 -8.32 -16.18
C ILE A 53 7.10 -6.82 -15.90
N ARG A 54 7.17 -5.99 -16.94
CA ARG A 54 7.37 -4.52 -16.80
C ARG A 54 6.39 -3.73 -17.66
N PRO A 55 5.86 -2.60 -17.17
CA PRO A 55 4.98 -1.72 -17.94
C PRO A 55 5.78 -0.77 -18.86
N PHE A 56 6.98 -1.13 -19.27
CA PHE A 56 7.89 -0.34 -20.11
C PHE A 56 8.89 -1.25 -20.86
N GLY A 57 9.57 -0.70 -21.85
CA GLY A 57 10.64 -1.40 -22.55
C GLY A 57 10.16 -2.57 -23.40
N ASN A 58 9.09 -2.43 -24.17
CA ASN A 58 8.53 -3.45 -25.06
C ASN A 58 8.10 -4.76 -24.39
N CYS A 59 7.71 -4.71 -23.11
CA CYS A 59 7.22 -5.90 -22.39
C CYS A 59 5.67 -5.96 -22.47
N VAL A 60 4.97 -5.21 -21.62
CA VAL A 60 3.51 -5.14 -21.62
C VAL A 60 3.02 -3.69 -21.58
N SER A 61 1.75 -3.44 -21.95
CA SER A 61 1.17 -2.11 -21.77
C SER A 61 0.97 -1.79 -20.27
N MET A 62 0.79 -0.51 -19.95
CA MET A 62 0.48 -0.12 -18.57
C MET A 62 -0.85 -0.73 -18.11
N LEU A 63 -1.86 -0.78 -18.97
CA LEU A 63 -3.15 -1.39 -18.68
C LEU A 63 -3.01 -2.89 -18.39
N ASP A 64 -2.30 -3.64 -19.24
CA ASP A 64 -2.06 -5.06 -19.00
C ASP A 64 -1.26 -5.30 -17.72
N PHE A 65 -0.30 -4.43 -17.44
CA PHE A 65 0.47 -4.50 -16.19
C PHE A 65 -0.42 -4.32 -14.97
N GLN A 66 -1.31 -3.33 -14.97
CA GLN A 66 -2.24 -3.13 -13.86
C GLN A 66 -3.24 -4.28 -13.73
N TYR A 67 -3.66 -4.90 -14.83
CA TYR A 67 -4.44 -6.14 -14.78
C TYR A 67 -3.70 -7.24 -14.01
N PHE A 68 -2.41 -7.46 -14.29
CA PHE A 68 -1.61 -8.47 -13.57
C PHE A 68 -1.37 -8.10 -12.12
N VAL A 69 -1.16 -6.80 -11.81
CA VAL A 69 -1.02 -6.33 -10.44
C VAL A 69 -2.29 -6.63 -9.64
N ILE A 70 -3.45 -6.31 -10.18
CA ILE A 70 -4.75 -6.53 -9.53
C ILE A 70 -5.03 -8.02 -9.32
N ASP A 71 -4.76 -8.87 -10.32
CA ASP A 71 -4.95 -10.33 -10.23
C ASP A 71 -4.08 -10.94 -9.11
N ASP A 72 -2.79 -10.64 -9.11
CA ASP A 72 -1.86 -11.15 -8.09
C ASP A 72 -2.18 -10.56 -6.70
N GLN A 73 -2.55 -9.29 -6.62
CA GLN A 73 -2.97 -8.65 -5.37
C GLN A 73 -4.21 -9.33 -4.77
N LEU A 74 -5.24 -9.58 -5.55
CA LEU A 74 -6.44 -10.32 -5.12
C LEU A 74 -6.10 -11.73 -4.64
N HIS A 75 -5.16 -12.39 -5.33
CA HIS A 75 -4.66 -13.71 -4.90
C HIS A 75 -3.95 -13.64 -3.55
N LYS A 76 -3.03 -12.70 -3.36
CA LYS A 76 -2.28 -12.50 -2.11
C LYS A 76 -3.20 -12.14 -0.95
N GLU A 77 -4.19 -11.27 -1.16
CA GLU A 77 -5.19 -10.90 -0.16
C GLU A 77 -5.98 -12.12 0.32
N ARG A 78 -6.46 -12.95 -0.62
CA ARG A 78 -7.17 -14.18 -0.28
C ARG A 78 -6.29 -15.15 0.53
N LEU A 79 -5.04 -15.31 0.17
CA LEU A 79 -4.09 -16.15 0.92
C LEU A 79 -3.82 -15.59 2.32
N ALA A 80 -3.58 -14.28 2.44
CA ALA A 80 -3.32 -13.62 3.71
C ALA A 80 -4.52 -13.75 4.68
N LEU A 81 -5.73 -13.52 4.19
CA LEU A 81 -6.95 -13.67 5.00
C LEU A 81 -7.18 -15.12 5.43
N LYS A 82 -6.93 -16.09 4.54
CA LYS A 82 -6.99 -17.51 4.90
C LYS A 82 -5.95 -17.86 5.97
N ALA A 83 -4.71 -17.39 5.82
CA ALA A 83 -3.68 -17.57 6.83
C ALA A 83 -4.05 -16.90 8.16
N ALA A 84 -4.59 -15.67 8.11
CA ALA A 84 -5.05 -14.95 9.30
C ALA A 84 -6.11 -15.72 10.09
N GLN A 85 -6.98 -16.47 9.42
CA GLN A 85 -7.98 -17.33 10.07
C GLN A 85 -7.36 -18.58 10.72
N MET A 86 -6.23 -19.08 10.19
CA MET A 86 -5.63 -20.36 10.60
C MET A 86 -4.57 -20.23 11.70
N VAL A 87 -3.91 -19.07 11.84
CA VAL A 87 -2.91 -18.85 12.89
C VAL A 87 -3.54 -18.93 14.29
N PRO A 88 -2.80 -19.32 15.34
CA PRO A 88 -3.37 -19.50 16.68
C PRO A 88 -3.73 -18.18 17.39
N GLU A 89 -3.05 -17.08 17.05
CA GLU A 89 -3.26 -15.78 17.69
C GLU A 89 -4.68 -15.25 17.51
N GLU A 90 -5.24 -14.66 18.55
CA GLU A 90 -6.59 -14.08 18.51
C GLU A 90 -6.62 -12.74 17.77
N ASN A 91 -5.53 -11.97 17.82
CA ASN A 91 -5.40 -10.68 17.15
C ASN A 91 -4.46 -10.82 15.93
N VAL A 92 -4.97 -10.52 14.75
CA VAL A 92 -4.18 -10.55 13.52
C VAL A 92 -4.24 -9.19 12.85
N LEU A 93 -3.08 -8.64 12.56
CA LEU A 93 -2.92 -7.41 11.81
C LEU A 93 -2.40 -7.75 10.40
N VAL A 94 -3.19 -7.46 9.37
CA VAL A 94 -2.78 -7.62 7.97
C VAL A 94 -2.38 -6.25 7.43
N ILE A 95 -1.11 -6.10 7.07
CA ILE A 95 -0.54 -4.86 6.53
C ILE A 95 -0.30 -5.04 5.04
N TYR A 96 -0.84 -4.13 4.26
CA TYR A 96 -0.69 -4.07 2.81
C TYR A 96 0.32 -2.98 2.45
N ASP A 97 1.44 -3.34 1.80
CA ASP A 97 2.32 -2.34 1.15
C ASP A 97 1.74 -2.04 -0.23
N ARG A 98 0.90 -1.05 -0.30
CA ARG A 98 -0.08 -0.74 -1.35
C ARG A 98 -1.22 -1.78 -1.43
N ALA A 99 -2.32 -1.36 -2.04
CA ALA A 99 -3.49 -2.21 -2.25
C ALA A 99 -4.23 -1.79 -3.52
N LEU A 100 -5.31 -2.48 -3.84
CA LEU A 100 -6.00 -2.43 -5.13
C LEU A 100 -6.32 -1.01 -5.66
N LEU A 101 -6.67 -0.06 -4.79
CA LEU A 101 -6.98 1.30 -5.26
C LEU A 101 -5.73 2.13 -5.62
N ASP A 102 -4.52 1.71 -5.21
CA ASP A 102 -3.29 2.34 -5.67
C ASP A 102 -3.13 2.26 -7.20
N ASP A 103 -3.61 1.17 -7.81
CA ASP A 103 -3.52 0.92 -9.26
C ASP A 103 -4.29 1.96 -10.08
N LYS A 104 -5.36 2.52 -9.52
CA LYS A 104 -6.12 3.63 -10.11
C LYS A 104 -5.27 4.87 -10.40
N ALA A 105 -4.14 5.05 -9.70
CA ALA A 105 -3.22 6.14 -9.95
C ALA A 105 -2.46 6.03 -11.30
N TYR A 106 -2.44 4.85 -11.93
CA TYR A 106 -1.62 4.56 -13.11
C TYR A 106 -2.41 4.45 -14.42
N ILE A 107 -3.71 4.22 -14.35
CA ILE A 107 -4.63 4.10 -15.50
C ILE A 107 -5.81 5.07 -15.33
N THR A 108 -6.67 5.15 -16.32
CA THR A 108 -7.88 5.99 -16.26
C THR A 108 -8.94 5.35 -15.35
N ASP A 109 -9.86 6.16 -14.84
CA ASP A 109 -10.99 5.67 -14.03
C ASP A 109 -11.87 4.66 -14.78
N GLU A 110 -11.97 4.79 -16.11
CA GLU A 110 -12.74 3.88 -16.97
C GLU A 110 -12.02 2.53 -17.08
N GLU A 111 -10.74 2.56 -17.47
CA GLU A 111 -9.90 1.36 -17.53
C GLU A 111 -9.88 0.62 -16.18
N PHE A 112 -9.73 1.34 -15.07
CA PHE A 112 -9.74 0.73 -13.74
C PHE A 112 -11.06 0.01 -13.44
N ARG A 113 -12.21 0.64 -13.76
CA ARG A 113 -13.52 0.01 -13.59
C ARG A 113 -13.71 -1.22 -14.48
N GLU A 114 -13.22 -1.19 -15.73
CA GLU A 114 -13.27 -2.34 -16.64
C GLU A 114 -12.42 -3.51 -16.11
N VAL A 115 -11.22 -3.22 -15.63
CA VAL A 115 -10.36 -4.24 -15.01
C VAL A 115 -11.03 -4.86 -13.79
N LEU A 116 -11.57 -4.07 -12.86
CA LEU A 116 -12.28 -4.58 -11.69
C LEU A 116 -13.49 -5.44 -12.07
N ALA A 117 -14.26 -4.99 -13.05
CA ALA A 117 -15.44 -5.73 -13.54
C ALA A 117 -15.04 -7.11 -14.11
N SER A 118 -13.86 -7.24 -14.73
CA SER A 118 -13.36 -8.52 -15.22
C SER A 118 -13.06 -9.53 -14.10
N PHE A 119 -12.77 -9.04 -12.89
CA PHE A 119 -12.62 -9.83 -11.66
C PHE A 119 -13.91 -9.96 -10.85
N GLY A 120 -15.03 -9.43 -11.35
CA GLY A 120 -16.35 -9.52 -10.70
C GLY A 120 -16.46 -8.69 -9.43
N THR A 121 -15.69 -7.59 -9.33
CA THR A 121 -15.72 -6.67 -8.18
C THR A 121 -15.88 -5.23 -8.63
N THR A 122 -16.09 -4.33 -7.66
CA THR A 122 -16.27 -2.90 -7.86
C THR A 122 -15.42 -2.10 -6.89
N GLU A 123 -15.17 -0.83 -7.21
CA GLU A 123 -14.46 0.11 -6.34
C GLU A 123 -15.11 0.23 -4.95
N ALA A 124 -16.46 0.25 -4.91
CA ALA A 124 -17.21 0.31 -3.66
C ALA A 124 -17.03 -0.95 -2.79
N GLU A 125 -16.96 -2.11 -3.40
CA GLU A 125 -16.66 -3.36 -2.68
C GLU A 125 -15.23 -3.37 -2.14
N ILE A 126 -14.26 -2.97 -2.96
CA ILE A 126 -12.84 -2.91 -2.55
C ILE A 126 -12.65 -1.99 -1.34
N LEU A 127 -13.32 -0.84 -1.28
CA LEU A 127 -13.26 0.06 -0.12
C LEU A 127 -13.65 -0.63 1.19
N THR A 128 -14.51 -1.65 1.13
CA THR A 128 -14.91 -2.44 2.32
C THR A 128 -13.89 -3.50 2.73
N HIS A 129 -12.88 -3.77 1.90
CA HIS A 129 -11.85 -4.77 2.20
C HIS A 129 -10.89 -4.31 3.31
N TYR A 130 -10.79 -3.02 3.57
CA TYR A 130 -9.78 -2.46 4.47
C TYR A 130 -10.44 -1.71 5.63
N ASP A 131 -9.89 -1.86 6.83
CA ASP A 131 -10.40 -1.22 8.03
C ASP A 131 -9.83 0.20 8.19
N ALA A 132 -8.61 0.42 7.71
CA ALA A 132 -7.97 1.74 7.66
C ALA A 132 -6.98 1.86 6.49
N VAL A 133 -6.75 3.09 6.06
CA VAL A 133 -5.76 3.45 5.04
C VAL A 133 -4.87 4.56 5.57
N LEU A 134 -3.58 4.33 5.60
CA LEU A 134 -2.56 5.31 5.99
C LEU A 134 -1.82 5.78 4.74
N HIS A 135 -2.10 6.99 4.31
CA HIS A 135 -1.38 7.64 3.22
C HIS A 135 -0.18 8.42 3.77
N LEU A 136 1.01 7.88 3.54
CA LEU A 136 2.25 8.56 3.88
C LEU A 136 2.65 9.47 2.72
N VAL A 137 2.67 10.77 2.95
CA VAL A 137 3.03 11.76 1.93
C VAL A 137 4.49 11.57 1.51
N THR A 138 4.78 11.58 0.21
CA THR A 138 6.14 11.47 -0.31
C THR A 138 7.06 12.56 0.26
N CYS A 139 8.34 12.24 0.52
CA CYS A 139 9.32 13.26 0.92
C CYS A 139 9.60 14.29 -0.18
N ALA A 140 9.19 14.06 -1.42
CA ALA A 140 9.19 15.05 -2.50
C ALA A 140 8.29 16.28 -2.21
N LYS A 141 7.47 16.22 -1.15
CA LYS A 141 6.62 17.31 -0.66
C LYS A 141 7.03 17.69 0.75
N GLY A 142 7.82 18.77 0.90
CA GLY A 142 8.21 19.33 2.19
C GLY A 142 9.42 18.69 2.89
N ALA A 143 10.03 17.67 2.27
CA ALA A 143 11.27 17.05 2.73
C ALA A 143 12.17 16.66 1.54
N GLU A 144 12.24 17.53 0.54
CA GLU A 144 12.91 17.27 -0.75
C GLU A 144 14.40 16.88 -0.61
N PHE A 145 15.07 17.37 0.43
CA PHE A 145 16.45 16.99 0.74
C PHE A 145 16.59 15.48 0.96
N ALA A 146 15.58 14.84 1.57
CA ALA A 146 15.61 13.40 1.81
C ALA A 146 15.30 12.59 0.54
N TYR A 147 14.62 13.18 -0.45
CA TYR A 147 14.32 12.52 -1.71
C TYR A 147 15.57 12.19 -2.52
N ASN A 148 16.55 13.07 -2.51
CA ASN A 148 17.79 12.95 -3.29
C ASN A 148 18.84 12.03 -2.64
N PHE A 149 18.76 11.75 -1.34
CA PHE A 149 19.75 10.95 -0.62
C PHE A 149 19.34 9.47 -0.46
N GLY A 150 18.12 9.09 -0.82
CA GLY A 150 17.55 7.79 -0.41
C GLY A 150 17.90 6.60 -1.30
N ASN A 151 18.29 6.78 -2.58
CA ASN A 151 18.65 5.66 -3.46
C ASN A 151 19.16 6.14 -4.83
N GLU A 152 20.38 5.81 -5.19
CA GLU A 152 20.97 6.08 -6.52
C GLU A 152 20.21 5.40 -7.68
N ALA A 153 19.36 4.42 -7.38
CA ALA A 153 18.54 3.71 -8.36
C ALA A 153 17.20 4.42 -8.69
N ARG A 154 16.88 5.54 -8.05
CA ARG A 154 15.63 6.28 -8.29
C ARG A 154 15.87 7.43 -9.26
N TYR A 155 15.58 7.18 -10.53
CA TYR A 155 15.62 8.18 -11.60
C TYR A 155 14.29 8.93 -11.80
N GLU A 156 13.33 8.80 -10.87
CA GLU A 156 12.03 9.45 -11.02
C GLU A 156 12.14 10.92 -10.61
N PRO A 157 11.76 11.87 -11.50
CA PRO A 157 11.79 13.30 -11.18
C PRO A 157 10.90 13.61 -9.97
N VAL A 158 11.31 14.60 -9.16
CA VAL A 158 10.57 15.06 -7.96
C VAL A 158 9.11 15.40 -8.31
N GLU A 159 8.88 16.05 -9.46
CA GLU A 159 7.55 16.41 -9.95
C GLU A 159 6.68 15.18 -10.20
N ARG A 160 7.27 14.13 -10.76
CA ARG A 160 6.56 12.87 -10.99
C ARG A 160 6.18 12.19 -9.68
N ALA A 161 7.07 12.19 -8.70
CA ALA A 161 6.79 11.65 -7.38
C ALA A 161 5.64 12.40 -6.67
N ARG A 162 5.60 13.74 -6.81
CA ARG A 162 4.50 14.57 -6.30
C ARG A 162 3.17 14.24 -6.98
N GLU A 163 3.17 14.16 -8.31
CA GLU A 163 1.99 13.81 -9.10
C GLU A 163 1.44 12.44 -8.69
N MET A 164 2.29 11.43 -8.59
CA MET A 164 1.88 10.08 -8.22
C MET A 164 1.33 10.02 -6.80
N ASP A 165 1.92 10.76 -5.87
CA ASP A 165 1.42 10.91 -4.50
C ASP A 165 0.00 11.51 -4.47
N ASP A 166 -0.24 12.59 -5.25
CA ASP A 166 -1.57 13.22 -5.36
C ASP A 166 -2.60 12.27 -5.99
N ARG A 167 -2.22 11.54 -7.03
CA ARG A 167 -3.11 10.56 -7.69
C ARG A 167 -3.48 9.42 -6.76
N THR A 168 -2.51 8.90 -6.02
CA THR A 168 -2.71 7.85 -5.03
C THR A 168 -3.60 8.32 -3.88
N LEU A 169 -3.35 9.52 -3.34
CA LEU A 169 -4.21 10.10 -2.30
C LEU A 169 -5.65 10.27 -2.78
N ARG A 170 -5.81 10.75 -4.02
CA ARG A 170 -7.14 10.90 -4.64
C ARG A 170 -7.87 9.57 -4.78
N ALA A 171 -7.17 8.51 -5.17
CA ALA A 171 -7.75 7.18 -5.31
C ALA A 171 -8.37 6.67 -3.98
N TRP A 172 -7.75 6.99 -2.85
CA TRP A 172 -8.21 6.60 -1.52
C TRP A 172 -9.15 7.60 -0.83
N SER A 173 -9.41 8.77 -1.43
CA SER A 173 -10.15 9.87 -0.78
C SER A 173 -11.58 9.52 -0.34
N CYS A 174 -12.18 8.50 -0.93
CA CYS A 174 -13.52 8.00 -0.56
C CYS A 174 -13.49 6.98 0.61
N HIS A 175 -12.32 6.56 1.09
CA HIS A 175 -12.27 5.61 2.20
C HIS A 175 -12.63 6.30 3.52
N PRO A 176 -13.59 5.75 4.31
CA PRO A 176 -14.10 6.42 5.51
C PRO A 176 -13.06 6.59 6.63
N ASN A 177 -12.04 5.73 6.66
CA ASN A 177 -10.98 5.75 7.65
C ASN A 177 -9.62 5.96 6.95
N LEU A 178 -9.45 7.13 6.32
CA LEU A 178 -8.21 7.56 5.67
C LEU A 178 -7.43 8.51 6.58
N HIS A 179 -6.21 8.11 6.93
CA HIS A 179 -5.26 8.93 7.67
C HIS A 179 -4.16 9.44 6.74
N VAL A 180 -3.96 10.75 6.68
CA VAL A 180 -2.89 11.37 5.89
C VAL A 180 -1.74 11.76 6.83
N ILE A 181 -0.58 11.14 6.63
CA ILE A 181 0.63 11.34 7.44
C ILE A 181 1.61 12.18 6.62
N ASP A 182 1.64 13.47 6.89
CA ASP A 182 2.43 14.46 6.15
C ASP A 182 3.88 14.61 6.66
N ASN A 183 4.63 15.53 6.04
CA ASN A 183 6.02 15.86 6.38
C ASN A 183 6.13 17.16 7.22
N SER A 184 5.09 17.51 7.99
CA SER A 184 5.06 18.74 8.81
C SER A 184 6.05 18.72 9.97
N VAL A 185 6.54 17.57 10.34
CA VAL A 185 7.53 17.32 11.38
C VAL A 185 8.68 16.49 10.82
N ASP A 186 9.66 16.13 11.65
CA ASP A 186 10.76 15.27 11.23
C ASP A 186 10.31 13.84 10.89
N PHE A 187 11.23 13.08 10.30
CA PHE A 187 10.91 11.73 9.79
C PHE A 187 10.56 10.74 10.91
N GLU A 188 11.19 10.83 12.06
CA GLU A 188 10.91 9.92 13.18
C GLU A 188 9.52 10.20 13.76
N ASP A 189 9.16 11.47 13.94
CA ASP A 189 7.80 11.86 14.35
C ASP A 189 6.74 11.44 13.31
N LYS A 190 7.05 11.55 12.03
CA LYS A 190 6.17 11.05 10.97
C LYS A 190 5.90 9.55 11.13
N ILE A 191 6.95 8.74 11.36
CA ILE A 191 6.82 7.30 11.58
C ILE A 191 6.04 7.01 12.87
N HIS A 192 6.27 7.78 13.94
CA HIS A 192 5.48 7.68 15.18
C HIS A 192 3.99 7.97 14.96
N ARG A 193 3.65 9.03 14.20
CA ARG A 193 2.24 9.32 13.86
C ARG A 193 1.61 8.21 13.05
N GLY A 194 2.36 7.63 12.08
CA GLY A 194 1.90 6.47 11.34
C GLY A 194 1.65 5.26 12.23
N LEU A 195 2.54 5.00 13.19
CA LEU A 195 2.36 3.90 14.15
C LEU A 195 1.15 4.13 15.07
N ASN A 196 0.96 5.35 15.57
CA ASN A 196 -0.19 5.70 16.41
C ASN A 196 -1.51 5.48 15.66
N ALA A 197 -1.58 5.83 14.36
CA ALA A 197 -2.76 5.60 13.53
C ALA A 197 -3.07 4.11 13.32
N VAL A 198 -2.11 3.20 13.55
CA VAL A 198 -2.36 1.75 13.53
C VAL A 198 -3.07 1.27 14.81
N TYR A 199 -2.91 1.98 15.92
CA TYR A 199 -3.56 1.65 17.20
C TYR A 199 -5.00 2.17 17.31
N GLU A 200 -5.40 3.15 16.48
CA GLU A 200 -6.74 3.73 16.43
C GLU A 200 -7.73 2.82 15.70
#